data_5e7f0705418a173aad3af827436ea909
#
_entry.id   5e7f0705418a173aad3af827436ea909
#
_cell.length_a   1.000
_cell.length_b   1.000
_cell.length_c   1.000
_cell.angle_alpha   90.00
_cell.angle_beta   90.00
_cell.angle_gamma   90.00
#
_symmetry.space_group_name_H-M   'P 1'
#
loop_
_entity.id
_entity.type
_entity.pdbx_description
1 polymer ?
#
loop_
_entity_poly.entity_id
_entity_poly.type
_entity_poly.pdbx_seq_one_letter_code
_entity_poly.pdbx_strand_id
1 'polypeptide(L)'
;MSNNTTWNDESARAALRRIFDAAVKSADPAAAVRRHLPEKPHGRCVVVGAGKGAAVMAAAVDAAWPDVDVSGVVVTRYGHAVSAGRIEVLQAAHPVPDEASVQASTRILQAVQGLGPDDLVVALISGGGSSLLTLPGPGMTLADKQALNRILLASGATINEMNVLRRQLSAIKGGRLAQAALPARLCTLIISDVPGDDPAAIASGPTIADPATREEARTIVARYRMELPAAAQAILATPMTPAVPHPRAEVKIIAAPMMALKAAADEARTLGLTPLILGDALEGEAAQMGTVLAGIGRSTALYGQPLAAPAVLLSGGEATVTIGPDGAGKGGRNTESLLAMAPALAGQKGVWALAADSDGIDGTEDAAGAIITPDTLARARDRQLDPRAFLRAHDSYSFFAALGDLVMTGPTGTNVNDIRVTLVG
;
A
#
# COMPACT_ATOMS: atom_id res chain seq x y z
N MET A 1 17.04 -30.33 -22.18
CA MET A 1 18.42 -29.84 -21.93
C MET A 1 18.30 -28.79 -20.84
N SER A 2 18.63 -29.11 -19.58
CA SER A 2 18.63 -28.16 -18.49
C SER A 2 19.78 -27.17 -18.71
N ASN A 3 19.47 -25.92 -19.04
CA ASN A 3 20.43 -24.83 -18.97
C ASN A 3 20.88 -24.73 -17.51
N ASN A 4 22.02 -25.29 -17.18
CA ASN A 4 22.64 -25.15 -15.87
C ASN A 4 23.22 -23.73 -15.80
N THR A 5 22.37 -22.74 -15.54
CA THR A 5 22.81 -21.35 -15.35
C THR A 5 23.56 -21.31 -14.03
N THR A 6 24.87 -21.18 -14.09
CA THR A 6 25.68 -20.97 -12.88
C THR A 6 25.46 -19.54 -12.42
N TRP A 7 24.73 -19.36 -11.32
CA TRP A 7 24.46 -18.06 -10.74
C TRP A 7 25.73 -17.46 -10.11
N ASN A 8 26.00 -16.21 -10.42
CA ASN A 8 27.01 -15.38 -9.78
C ASN A 8 26.37 -14.06 -9.28
N ASP A 9 27.14 -13.24 -8.58
CA ASP A 9 26.60 -12.01 -7.97
C ASP A 9 26.02 -11.04 -9.00
N GLU A 10 26.63 -10.91 -10.17
CA GLU A 10 26.14 -10.03 -11.24
C GLU A 10 24.82 -10.54 -11.83
N SER A 11 24.77 -11.81 -12.23
CA SER A 11 23.55 -12.42 -12.79
C SER A 11 22.40 -12.48 -11.77
N ALA A 12 22.73 -12.75 -10.49
CA ALA A 12 21.74 -12.78 -9.42
C ALA A 12 21.17 -11.38 -9.12
N ARG A 13 22.02 -10.34 -9.05
CA ARG A 13 21.56 -8.95 -8.90
C ARG A 13 20.63 -8.52 -10.05
N ALA A 14 21.02 -8.84 -11.29
CA ALA A 14 20.20 -8.56 -12.46
C ALA A 14 18.84 -9.29 -12.41
N ALA A 15 18.82 -10.55 -12.01
CA ALA A 15 17.60 -11.33 -11.87
C ALA A 15 16.70 -10.80 -10.77
N LEU A 16 17.25 -10.52 -9.59
CA LEU A 16 16.51 -9.93 -8.47
C LEU A 16 15.84 -8.61 -8.87
N ARG A 17 16.60 -7.74 -9.57
CA ARG A 17 16.07 -6.48 -10.06
C ARG A 17 14.96 -6.68 -11.09
N ARG A 18 15.13 -7.56 -12.08
CA ARG A 18 14.09 -7.87 -13.08
C ARG A 18 12.81 -8.39 -12.44
N ILE A 19 12.92 -9.28 -11.45
CA ILE A 19 11.77 -9.84 -10.71
C ILE A 19 11.04 -8.74 -9.95
N PHE A 20 11.77 -7.87 -9.25
CA PHE A 20 11.20 -6.72 -8.56
C PHE A 20 10.52 -5.74 -9.53
N ASP A 21 11.20 -5.37 -10.62
CA ASP A 21 10.67 -4.45 -11.63
C ASP A 21 9.39 -5.00 -12.31
N ALA A 22 9.31 -6.31 -12.52
CA ALA A 22 8.11 -6.96 -13.04
C ALA A 22 6.92 -6.84 -12.07
N ALA A 23 7.17 -7.01 -10.77
CA ALA A 23 6.15 -6.81 -9.73
C ALA A 23 5.64 -5.36 -9.73
N VAL A 24 6.53 -4.38 -9.66
CA VAL A 24 6.17 -2.95 -9.66
C VAL A 24 5.42 -2.57 -10.94
N LYS A 25 5.91 -3.00 -12.11
CA LYS A 25 5.27 -2.74 -13.40
C LYS A 25 3.87 -3.32 -13.50
N SER A 26 3.60 -4.48 -12.89
CA SER A 26 2.26 -5.09 -12.89
C SER A 26 1.21 -4.23 -12.19
N ALA A 27 1.66 -3.43 -11.23
CA ALA A 27 0.85 -2.50 -10.42
C ALA A 27 0.89 -1.05 -10.96
N ASP A 28 1.40 -0.81 -12.18
CA ASP A 28 1.38 0.51 -12.81
C ASP A 28 -0.05 1.06 -12.87
N PRO A 29 -0.33 2.20 -12.19
CA PRO A 29 -1.70 2.68 -12.04
C PRO A 29 -2.34 3.05 -13.38
N ALA A 30 -1.58 3.62 -14.31
CA ALA A 30 -2.10 4.04 -15.60
C ALA A 30 -2.46 2.84 -16.47
N ALA A 31 -1.61 1.82 -16.52
CA ALA A 31 -1.88 0.58 -17.25
C ALA A 31 -3.04 -0.20 -16.62
N ALA A 32 -3.10 -0.27 -15.29
CA ALA A 32 -4.16 -0.95 -14.56
C ALA A 32 -5.52 -0.29 -14.80
N VAL A 33 -5.61 1.04 -14.71
CA VAL A 33 -6.83 1.79 -15.00
C VAL A 33 -7.30 1.52 -16.43
N ARG A 34 -6.43 1.69 -17.45
CA ARG A 34 -6.81 1.49 -18.86
C ARG A 34 -7.39 0.11 -19.15
N ARG A 35 -6.87 -0.94 -18.48
CA ARG A 35 -7.37 -2.33 -18.67
C ARG A 35 -8.73 -2.59 -18.02
N HIS A 36 -9.12 -1.78 -17.03
CA HIS A 36 -10.30 -2.04 -16.21
C HIS A 36 -11.37 -0.95 -16.30
N LEU A 37 -11.19 0.05 -17.17
CA LEU A 37 -12.22 1.04 -17.41
C LEU A 37 -13.55 0.35 -17.78
N PRO A 38 -14.69 0.83 -17.26
CA PRO A 38 -15.99 0.30 -17.64
C PRO A 38 -16.39 0.77 -19.05
N GLU A 39 -17.55 0.35 -19.52
CA GLU A 39 -18.16 0.92 -20.72
C GLU A 39 -18.39 2.42 -20.54
N LYS A 40 -18.16 3.18 -21.62
CA LYS A 40 -18.39 4.62 -21.66
C LYS A 40 -19.84 4.97 -21.28
N PRO A 41 -20.07 6.07 -20.56
CA PRO A 41 -21.43 6.54 -20.28
C PRO A 41 -22.09 7.12 -21.54
N HIS A 42 -23.41 7.15 -21.55
CA HIS A 42 -24.19 7.94 -22.52
C HIS A 42 -24.21 9.42 -22.12
N GLY A 43 -24.15 9.72 -20.84
CA GLY A 43 -24.02 11.06 -20.27
C GLY A 43 -22.57 11.43 -20.01
N ARG A 44 -22.34 12.23 -18.98
CA ARG A 44 -21.00 12.66 -18.56
C ARG A 44 -20.35 11.63 -17.65
N CYS A 45 -19.01 11.70 -17.57
CA CYS A 45 -18.22 10.93 -16.64
C CYS A 45 -17.67 11.85 -15.53
N VAL A 46 -17.97 11.55 -14.28
CA VAL A 46 -17.40 12.26 -13.12
C VAL A 46 -16.38 11.36 -12.46
N VAL A 47 -15.12 11.79 -12.43
CA VAL A 47 -14.01 11.07 -11.81
C VAL A 47 -13.76 11.64 -10.43
N VAL A 48 -13.81 10.79 -9.40
CA VAL A 48 -13.47 11.14 -8.03
C VAL A 48 -12.46 10.15 -7.47
N GLY A 49 -11.69 10.55 -6.45
CA GLY A 49 -10.75 9.58 -5.89
C GLY A 49 -9.88 10.14 -4.80
N ALA A 50 -9.21 9.21 -4.10
CA ALA A 50 -8.28 9.54 -3.02
C ALA A 50 -7.20 8.46 -2.89
N GLY A 51 -5.97 8.90 -2.66
CA GLY A 51 -4.83 8.04 -2.40
C GLY A 51 -3.55 8.50 -3.08
N LYS A 52 -2.43 7.90 -2.74
CA LYS A 52 -1.10 8.23 -3.29
C LYS A 52 -1.07 8.12 -4.83
N GLY A 53 -1.79 7.14 -5.42
CA GLY A 53 -1.87 6.91 -6.87
C GLY A 53 -3.03 7.63 -7.57
N ALA A 54 -3.93 8.30 -6.84
CA ALA A 54 -5.18 8.83 -7.39
C ALA A 54 -4.98 9.81 -8.56
N ALA A 55 -3.95 10.65 -8.51
CA ALA A 55 -3.64 11.60 -9.58
C ALA A 55 -3.22 10.89 -10.88
N VAL A 56 -2.34 9.88 -10.80
CA VAL A 56 -1.89 9.08 -11.96
C VAL A 56 -3.06 8.29 -12.55
N MET A 57 -3.90 7.71 -11.67
CA MET A 57 -5.11 7.00 -12.10
C MET A 57 -6.08 7.93 -12.83
N ALA A 58 -6.29 9.16 -12.32
CA ALA A 58 -7.15 10.17 -12.95
C ALA A 58 -6.61 10.60 -14.33
N ALA A 59 -5.31 10.87 -14.43
CA ALA A 59 -4.66 11.18 -15.71
C ALA A 59 -4.86 10.06 -16.74
N ALA A 60 -4.84 8.79 -16.30
CA ALA A 60 -5.07 7.65 -17.17
C ALA A 60 -6.52 7.56 -17.68
N VAL A 61 -7.51 7.93 -16.86
CA VAL A 61 -8.92 8.01 -17.29
C VAL A 61 -9.09 9.12 -18.32
N ASP A 62 -8.59 10.33 -18.05
CA ASP A 62 -8.69 11.47 -18.94
C ASP A 62 -8.07 11.17 -20.33
N ALA A 63 -6.87 10.60 -20.33
CA ALA A 63 -6.17 10.24 -21.55
C ALA A 63 -6.86 9.10 -22.33
N ALA A 64 -7.55 8.18 -21.66
CA ALA A 64 -8.23 7.06 -22.30
C ALA A 64 -9.56 7.46 -22.96
N TRP A 65 -10.19 8.56 -22.49
CA TRP A 65 -11.52 8.98 -22.93
C TRP A 65 -11.55 10.43 -23.45
N PRO A 66 -10.82 10.75 -24.54
CA PRO A 66 -10.79 12.09 -25.10
C PRO A 66 -12.13 12.55 -25.68
N ASP A 67 -12.99 11.61 -26.02
CA ASP A 67 -14.31 11.79 -26.65
C ASP A 67 -15.48 11.76 -25.66
N VAL A 68 -15.22 11.53 -24.36
CA VAL A 68 -16.24 11.56 -23.30
C VAL A 68 -16.17 12.91 -22.58
N ASP A 69 -17.31 13.44 -22.17
CA ASP A 69 -17.38 14.61 -21.26
C ASP A 69 -16.93 14.17 -19.85
N VAL A 70 -15.62 14.29 -19.63
CA VAL A 70 -14.97 13.92 -18.37
C VAL A 70 -14.72 15.17 -17.54
N SER A 71 -15.08 15.10 -16.27
CA SER A 71 -14.77 16.10 -15.24
C SER A 71 -14.53 15.41 -13.91
N GLY A 72 -14.16 16.15 -12.88
CA GLY A 72 -14.07 15.57 -11.54
C GLY A 72 -12.96 16.14 -10.71
N VAL A 73 -12.72 15.51 -9.54
CA VAL A 73 -11.73 15.95 -8.57
C VAL A 73 -11.19 14.74 -7.80
N VAL A 74 -9.88 14.67 -7.68
CA VAL A 74 -9.18 13.65 -6.87
C VAL A 74 -8.26 14.32 -5.87
N VAL A 75 -7.95 13.63 -4.76
CA VAL A 75 -6.99 14.10 -3.75
C VAL A 75 -5.84 13.12 -3.61
N THR A 76 -4.62 13.66 -3.61
CA THR A 76 -3.39 12.92 -3.34
C THR A 76 -2.58 13.58 -2.23
N ARG A 77 -1.51 12.92 -1.75
CA ARG A 77 -0.63 13.54 -0.74
C ARG A 77 0.21 14.65 -1.36
N TYR A 78 0.66 15.59 -0.53
CA TYR A 78 1.61 16.63 -0.94
C TYR A 78 2.83 16.02 -1.66
N GLY A 79 3.24 16.67 -2.77
CA GLY A 79 4.36 16.23 -3.60
C GLY A 79 4.07 15.07 -4.56
N HIS A 80 2.84 14.54 -4.60
CA HIS A 80 2.45 13.43 -5.50
C HIS A 80 1.46 13.86 -6.59
N ALA A 81 1.21 15.15 -6.74
CA ALA A 81 0.33 15.66 -7.79
C ALA A 81 1.00 15.53 -9.17
N VAL A 82 0.23 15.01 -10.12
CA VAL A 82 0.51 15.07 -11.56
C VAL A 82 -0.69 15.69 -12.25
N SER A 83 -0.49 16.31 -13.41
CA SER A 83 -1.61 16.85 -14.20
C SER A 83 -2.52 15.73 -14.67
N ALA A 84 -3.82 15.87 -14.45
CA ALA A 84 -4.85 14.91 -14.86
C ALA A 84 -5.83 15.49 -15.89
N GLY A 85 -5.38 16.39 -16.72
CA GLY A 85 -6.17 16.99 -17.82
C GLY A 85 -7.39 17.75 -17.29
N ARG A 86 -8.60 17.26 -17.62
CA ARG A 86 -9.89 17.86 -17.22
C ARG A 86 -10.29 17.54 -15.77
N ILE A 87 -9.53 16.70 -15.07
CA ILE A 87 -9.81 16.30 -13.70
C ILE A 87 -8.90 17.13 -12.76
N GLU A 88 -9.50 17.79 -11.79
CA GLU A 88 -8.76 18.58 -10.82
C GLU A 88 -8.02 17.67 -9.83
N VAL A 89 -6.77 18.02 -9.54
CA VAL A 89 -5.94 17.29 -8.55
C VAL A 89 -5.69 18.19 -7.35
N LEU A 90 -6.22 17.80 -6.21
CA LEU A 90 -5.99 18.44 -4.92
C LEU A 90 -4.91 17.69 -4.14
N GLN A 91 -4.25 18.37 -3.22
CA GLN A 91 -3.24 17.79 -2.35
C GLN A 91 -3.60 18.02 -0.89
N ALA A 92 -3.29 17.03 -0.04
CA ALA A 92 -3.56 17.08 1.39
C ALA A 92 -2.51 16.29 2.19
N ALA A 93 -2.53 16.45 3.51
CA ALA A 93 -1.58 15.77 4.39
C ALA A 93 -1.89 14.27 4.56
N HIS A 94 -0.83 13.49 4.68
CA HIS A 94 -0.84 12.07 5.00
C HIS A 94 0.37 11.74 5.90
N PRO A 95 0.28 10.94 6.98
CA PRO A 95 -0.89 10.13 7.41
C PRO A 95 -1.91 10.87 8.28
N VAL A 96 -1.62 12.06 8.78
CA VAL A 96 -2.54 12.85 9.63
C VAL A 96 -3.30 13.83 8.73
N PRO A 97 -4.66 13.76 8.69
CA PRO A 97 -5.46 14.64 7.85
C PRO A 97 -5.37 16.09 8.32
N ASP A 98 -5.39 17.01 7.36
CA ASP A 98 -5.43 18.45 7.54
C ASP A 98 -6.73 19.08 6.97
N GLU A 99 -6.83 20.40 7.01
CA GLU A 99 -7.99 21.13 6.49
C GLU A 99 -8.14 20.94 4.96
N ALA A 100 -7.05 20.77 4.24
CA ALA A 100 -7.08 20.47 2.81
C ALA A 100 -7.75 19.12 2.51
N SER A 101 -7.58 18.13 3.40
CA SER A 101 -8.29 16.83 3.31
C SER A 101 -9.80 17.00 3.41
N VAL A 102 -10.27 17.88 4.31
CA VAL A 102 -11.71 18.16 4.51
C VAL A 102 -12.28 18.90 3.30
N GLN A 103 -11.56 19.91 2.80
CA GLN A 103 -11.97 20.67 1.61
C GLN A 103 -12.04 19.76 0.37
N ALA A 104 -11.03 18.93 0.14
CA ALA A 104 -11.00 17.98 -0.96
C ALA A 104 -12.17 16.98 -0.86
N SER A 105 -12.42 16.42 0.32
CA SER A 105 -13.52 15.47 0.54
C SER A 105 -14.89 16.12 0.33
N THR A 106 -15.06 17.38 0.70
CA THR A 106 -16.27 18.15 0.45
C THR A 106 -16.50 18.32 -1.05
N ARG A 107 -15.46 18.69 -1.80
CA ARG A 107 -15.54 18.86 -3.25
C ARG A 107 -15.82 17.53 -3.97
N ILE A 108 -15.18 16.44 -3.53
CA ILE A 108 -15.44 15.08 -4.04
C ILE A 108 -16.91 14.72 -3.84
N LEU A 109 -17.46 14.94 -2.65
CA LEU A 109 -18.86 14.65 -2.36
C LEU A 109 -19.83 15.50 -3.20
N GLN A 110 -19.50 16.79 -3.37
CA GLN A 110 -20.30 17.70 -4.22
C GLN A 110 -20.27 17.31 -5.70
N ALA A 111 -19.12 16.86 -6.20
CA ALA A 111 -18.95 16.50 -7.61
C ALA A 111 -19.87 15.34 -8.06
N VAL A 112 -20.24 14.45 -7.14
CA VAL A 112 -21.10 13.29 -7.45
C VAL A 112 -22.59 13.56 -7.23
N GLN A 113 -22.98 14.76 -6.78
CA GLN A 113 -24.38 15.09 -6.54
C GLN A 113 -25.10 15.55 -7.82
N GLY A 114 -26.41 15.29 -7.90
CA GLY A 114 -27.25 15.75 -9.02
C GLY A 114 -26.93 15.09 -10.36
N LEU A 115 -26.35 13.89 -10.35
CA LEU A 115 -26.10 13.09 -11.53
C LEU A 115 -27.37 12.34 -11.97
N GLY A 116 -27.46 12.05 -13.28
CA GLY A 116 -28.54 11.28 -13.88
C GLY A 116 -28.21 9.80 -14.06
N PRO A 117 -29.20 8.99 -14.48
CA PRO A 117 -29.00 7.55 -14.68
C PRO A 117 -28.07 7.20 -15.86
N ASP A 118 -27.84 8.13 -16.79
CA ASP A 118 -26.96 7.98 -17.95
C ASP A 118 -25.52 8.40 -17.64
N ASP A 119 -25.31 9.07 -16.49
CA ASP A 119 -23.99 9.48 -16.02
C ASP A 119 -23.24 8.31 -15.38
N LEU A 120 -21.92 8.43 -15.34
CA LEU A 120 -21.00 7.49 -14.71
C LEU A 120 -20.11 8.19 -13.70
N VAL A 121 -20.01 7.62 -12.52
CA VAL A 121 -18.95 7.96 -11.55
C VAL A 121 -17.85 6.92 -11.63
N VAL A 122 -16.61 7.36 -11.84
CA VAL A 122 -15.42 6.52 -11.71
C VAL A 122 -14.71 6.93 -10.42
N ALA A 123 -14.74 6.05 -9.41
CA ALA A 123 -14.09 6.26 -8.13
C ALA A 123 -12.71 5.57 -8.12
N LEU A 124 -11.66 6.36 -7.95
CA LEU A 124 -10.25 5.93 -8.00
C LEU A 124 -9.68 5.91 -6.57
N ILE A 125 -9.44 4.72 -6.04
CA ILE A 125 -9.03 4.54 -4.65
C ILE A 125 -7.67 3.84 -4.60
N SER A 126 -6.75 4.38 -3.78
CA SER A 126 -5.45 3.76 -3.55
C SER A 126 -4.95 4.01 -2.13
N GLY A 127 -3.78 3.47 -1.79
CA GLY A 127 -3.15 3.59 -0.49
C GLY A 127 -3.09 5.01 0.06
N GLY A 128 -3.26 5.16 1.37
CA GLY A 128 -3.35 6.44 2.04
C GLY A 128 -4.71 7.15 1.94
N GLY A 129 -5.65 6.62 1.17
CA GLY A 129 -6.98 7.20 0.97
C GLY A 129 -7.77 7.44 2.26
N SER A 130 -7.51 6.69 3.32
CA SER A 130 -8.23 6.84 4.59
C SER A 130 -8.03 8.19 5.27
N SER A 131 -6.83 8.77 5.19
CA SER A 131 -6.54 10.12 5.72
C SER A 131 -6.84 11.22 4.71
N LEU A 132 -6.53 10.99 3.43
CA LEU A 132 -6.77 11.96 2.36
C LEU A 132 -8.26 12.22 2.12
N LEU A 133 -9.10 11.18 2.20
CA LEU A 133 -10.56 11.30 2.11
C LEU A 133 -11.17 11.42 3.51
N THR A 134 -11.00 12.59 4.12
CA THR A 134 -11.50 12.89 5.47
C THR A 134 -12.63 13.91 5.42
N LEU A 135 -13.84 13.45 5.80
CA LEU A 135 -14.99 14.32 6.05
C LEU A 135 -15.63 13.87 7.37
N PRO A 136 -15.47 14.66 8.47
CA PRO A 136 -16.08 14.35 9.76
C PRO A 136 -17.60 14.24 9.67
N GLY A 137 -18.19 13.42 10.51
CA GLY A 137 -19.65 13.31 10.63
C GLY A 137 -20.30 14.60 11.10
N PRO A 138 -21.63 14.74 10.97
CA PRO A 138 -22.34 15.97 11.32
C PRO A 138 -22.02 16.46 12.75
N GLY A 139 -21.63 17.73 12.87
CA GLY A 139 -21.26 18.36 14.14
C GLY A 139 -19.85 18.06 14.65
N MET A 140 -19.11 17.17 14.01
CA MET A 140 -17.70 16.93 14.34
C MET A 140 -16.77 17.88 13.57
N THR A 141 -15.73 18.33 14.24
CA THR A 141 -14.62 19.10 13.65
C THR A 141 -13.47 18.19 13.18
N LEU A 142 -12.52 18.76 12.43
CA LEU A 142 -11.27 18.07 12.12
C LEU A 142 -10.48 17.73 13.38
N ALA A 143 -10.49 18.61 14.39
CA ALA A 143 -9.83 18.36 15.68
C ALA A 143 -10.44 17.14 16.42
N ASP A 144 -11.77 16.98 16.39
CA ASP A 144 -12.45 15.80 16.93
C ASP A 144 -12.03 14.54 16.17
N LYS A 145 -11.91 14.62 14.85
CA LYS A 145 -11.46 13.49 14.02
C LYS A 145 -10.03 13.09 14.30
N GLN A 146 -9.13 14.05 14.49
CA GLN A 146 -7.73 13.79 14.87
C GLN A 146 -7.65 13.22 16.29
N ALA A 147 -8.44 13.74 17.25
CA ALA A 147 -8.56 13.19 18.60
C ALA A 147 -9.05 11.73 18.56
N LEU A 148 -10.12 11.46 17.81
CA LEU A 148 -10.63 10.10 17.58
C LEU A 148 -9.53 9.16 17.07
N ASN A 149 -8.76 9.57 16.07
CA ASN A 149 -7.68 8.72 15.55
C ASN A 149 -6.63 8.39 16.61
N ARG A 150 -6.24 9.36 17.46
CA ARG A 150 -5.31 9.10 18.59
C ARG A 150 -5.89 8.10 19.59
N ILE A 151 -7.17 8.27 19.94
CA ILE A 151 -7.88 7.35 20.86
C ILE A 151 -7.91 5.93 20.28
N LEU A 152 -8.25 5.78 19.00
CA LEU A 152 -8.31 4.48 18.33
C LEU A 152 -6.94 3.79 18.33
N LEU A 153 -5.87 4.50 17.97
CA LEU A 153 -4.51 3.95 17.95
C LEU A 153 -4.01 3.54 19.35
N ALA A 154 -4.41 4.26 20.38
CA ALA A 154 -4.03 3.96 21.77
C ALA A 154 -4.91 2.90 22.45
N SER A 155 -6.05 2.51 21.85
CA SER A 155 -7.07 1.68 22.50
C SER A 155 -6.73 0.19 22.57
N GLY A 156 -5.87 -0.31 21.69
CA GLY A 156 -5.65 -1.75 21.49
C GLY A 156 -6.78 -2.45 20.70
N ALA A 157 -7.73 -1.69 20.14
CA ALA A 157 -8.74 -2.25 19.24
C ALA A 157 -8.11 -2.75 17.95
N THR A 158 -8.69 -3.81 17.38
CA THR A 158 -8.26 -4.31 16.07
C THR A 158 -8.53 -3.28 14.97
N ILE A 159 -7.82 -3.39 13.85
CA ILE A 159 -8.02 -2.50 12.70
C ILE A 159 -9.46 -2.54 12.18
N ASN A 160 -10.11 -3.71 12.22
CA ASN A 160 -11.49 -3.87 11.81
C ASN A 160 -12.44 -3.10 12.73
N GLU A 161 -12.26 -3.19 14.05
CA GLU A 161 -13.06 -2.43 15.03
C GLU A 161 -12.82 -0.92 14.92
N MET A 162 -11.55 -0.51 14.71
CA MET A 162 -11.24 0.90 14.44
C MET A 162 -11.95 1.40 13.17
N ASN A 163 -12.01 0.58 12.11
CA ASN A 163 -12.67 0.94 10.86
C ASN A 163 -14.19 1.05 11.01
N VAL A 164 -14.83 0.25 11.86
CA VAL A 164 -16.26 0.47 12.22
C VAL A 164 -16.47 1.89 12.72
N LEU A 165 -15.69 2.34 13.72
CA LEU A 165 -15.81 3.70 14.25
C LEU A 165 -15.47 4.77 13.22
N ARG A 166 -14.43 4.56 12.41
CA ARG A 166 -14.04 5.49 11.34
C ARG A 166 -15.14 5.68 10.31
N ARG A 167 -15.85 4.61 9.94
CA ARG A 167 -16.98 4.66 9.00
C ARG A 167 -18.22 5.30 9.63
N GLN A 168 -18.58 4.90 10.85
CA GLN A 168 -19.77 5.41 11.53
C GLN A 168 -19.68 6.92 11.85
N LEU A 169 -18.48 7.46 12.03
CA LEU A 169 -18.20 8.85 12.37
C LEU A 169 -17.71 9.70 11.18
N SER A 170 -18.04 9.30 9.95
CA SER A 170 -17.65 9.98 8.72
C SER A 170 -18.88 10.32 7.86
N ALA A 171 -18.84 11.44 7.16
CA ALA A 171 -19.88 11.84 6.20
C ALA A 171 -19.65 11.31 4.77
N ILE A 172 -18.50 10.62 4.50
CA ILE A 172 -18.16 10.17 3.13
C ILE A 172 -17.80 8.69 3.05
N LYS A 173 -17.33 8.06 4.16
CA LYS A 173 -16.91 6.66 4.22
C LYS A 173 -18.10 5.71 4.38
N GLY A 174 -17.83 4.38 4.32
CA GLY A 174 -18.86 3.36 4.55
C GLY A 174 -20.03 3.43 3.56
N GLY A 175 -19.74 3.60 2.28
CA GLY A 175 -20.73 3.64 1.19
C GLY A 175 -21.42 4.98 0.98
N ARG A 176 -21.14 6.03 1.80
CA ARG A 176 -21.85 7.31 1.68
C ARG A 176 -21.53 8.06 0.40
N LEU A 177 -20.29 7.92 -0.13
CA LEU A 177 -19.93 8.47 -1.44
C LEU A 177 -20.76 7.79 -2.55
N ALA A 178 -20.94 6.47 -2.49
CA ALA A 178 -21.77 5.75 -3.43
C ALA A 178 -23.25 6.19 -3.36
N GLN A 179 -23.78 6.38 -2.16
CA GLN A 179 -25.16 6.86 -1.99
C GLN A 179 -25.36 8.26 -2.57
N ALA A 180 -24.36 9.14 -2.44
CA ALA A 180 -24.42 10.50 -3.01
C ALA A 180 -24.35 10.50 -4.54
N ALA A 181 -23.81 9.45 -5.16
CA ALA A 181 -23.71 9.30 -6.60
C ALA A 181 -25.01 8.79 -7.29
N LEU A 182 -26.01 8.37 -6.51
CA LEU A 182 -27.28 7.90 -7.08
C LEU A 182 -28.00 9.01 -7.87
N PRO A 183 -28.63 8.66 -9.01
CA PRO A 183 -28.82 7.33 -9.63
C PRO A 183 -27.78 6.95 -10.70
N ALA A 184 -26.65 7.67 -10.83
CA ALA A 184 -25.61 7.40 -11.81
C ALA A 184 -25.04 5.99 -11.65
N ARG A 185 -24.41 5.44 -12.70
CA ARG A 185 -23.59 4.23 -12.59
C ARG A 185 -22.33 4.54 -11.78
N LEU A 186 -21.83 3.56 -11.02
CA LEU A 186 -20.61 3.71 -10.24
C LEU A 186 -19.62 2.59 -10.56
N CYS A 187 -18.42 2.95 -10.98
CA CYS A 187 -17.30 2.02 -11.09
C CYS A 187 -16.17 2.43 -10.14
N THR A 188 -15.83 1.57 -9.19
CA THR A 188 -14.72 1.81 -8.27
C THR A 188 -13.53 0.97 -8.70
N LEU A 189 -12.39 1.63 -8.98
CA LEU A 189 -11.12 1.01 -9.31
C LEU A 189 -10.18 1.19 -8.12
N ILE A 190 -9.68 0.09 -7.58
CA ILE A 190 -8.89 0.06 -6.33
C ILE A 190 -7.49 -0.48 -6.60
N ILE A 191 -6.47 0.26 -6.16
CA ILE A 191 -5.12 -0.27 -5.95
C ILE A 191 -5.00 -0.53 -4.45
N SER A 192 -4.87 -1.80 -4.08
CA SER A 192 -4.85 -2.24 -2.69
C SER A 192 -3.43 -2.22 -2.13
N ASP A 193 -3.31 -1.71 -0.90
CA ASP A 193 -2.13 -1.84 -0.02
C ASP A 193 -2.51 -2.52 1.32
N VAL A 194 -3.71 -3.10 1.40
CA VAL A 194 -4.26 -3.70 2.63
C VAL A 194 -4.19 -5.23 2.54
N PRO A 195 -3.68 -5.93 3.57
CA PRO A 195 -3.71 -7.38 3.63
C PRO A 195 -5.11 -7.95 3.42
N GLY A 196 -5.23 -8.93 2.52
CA GLY A 196 -6.50 -9.59 2.19
C GLY A 196 -7.41 -8.82 1.24
N ASP A 197 -6.98 -7.64 0.76
CA ASP A 197 -7.62 -6.87 -0.30
C ASP A 197 -9.12 -6.56 -0.08
N ASP A 198 -9.55 -6.41 1.19
CA ASP A 198 -10.95 -6.08 1.49
C ASP A 198 -11.30 -4.65 1.02
N PRO A 199 -12.18 -4.48 0.03
CA PRO A 199 -12.56 -3.16 -0.47
C PRO A 199 -13.20 -2.26 0.59
N ALA A 200 -13.82 -2.83 1.64
CA ALA A 200 -14.40 -2.08 2.75
C ALA A 200 -13.35 -1.53 3.73
N ALA A 201 -12.16 -2.14 3.76
CA ALA A 201 -11.03 -1.67 4.57
C ALA A 201 -10.25 -0.56 3.85
N ILE A 202 -10.06 -0.67 2.53
CA ILE A 202 -9.29 0.28 1.72
C ILE A 202 -9.97 1.65 1.71
N ALA A 203 -9.27 2.70 2.12
CA ALA A 203 -9.79 4.06 2.35
C ALA A 203 -11.03 4.11 3.25
N SER A 204 -11.29 3.05 4.04
CA SER A 204 -12.51 2.83 4.85
C SER A 204 -13.80 2.79 4.00
N GLY A 205 -13.73 2.22 2.81
CA GLY A 205 -14.86 1.86 1.95
C GLY A 205 -15.79 3.03 1.57
N PRO A 206 -15.33 4.11 0.93
CA PRO A 206 -16.23 5.23 0.60
C PRO A 206 -17.37 4.83 -0.34
N THR A 207 -17.16 3.85 -1.19
CA THR A 207 -18.12 3.33 -2.16
C THR A 207 -18.70 1.96 -1.78
N ILE A 208 -18.29 1.39 -0.65
CA ILE A 208 -18.72 0.07 -0.18
C ILE A 208 -19.70 0.25 0.99
N ALA A 209 -20.90 -0.29 0.85
CA ALA A 209 -21.90 -0.23 1.90
C ALA A 209 -21.37 -0.89 3.18
N ASP A 210 -21.47 -0.15 4.28
CA ASP A 210 -21.05 -0.62 5.60
C ASP A 210 -22.21 -1.36 6.29
N PRO A 211 -22.08 -2.66 6.57
CA PRO A 211 -23.10 -3.40 7.31
C PRO A 211 -23.07 -3.09 8.80
N ALA A 212 -22.00 -2.47 9.33
CA ALA A 212 -21.85 -2.19 10.76
C ALA A 212 -22.87 -1.17 11.23
N THR A 213 -23.35 -1.38 12.46
CA THR A 213 -24.35 -0.53 13.10
C THR A 213 -23.72 0.43 14.10
N ARG A 214 -24.45 1.48 14.47
CA ARG A 214 -24.04 2.35 15.58
C ARG A 214 -24.06 1.63 16.94
N GLU A 215 -24.86 0.59 17.09
CA GLU A 215 -24.87 -0.25 18.28
C GLU A 215 -23.56 -1.02 18.42
N GLU A 216 -23.09 -1.63 17.32
CA GLU A 216 -21.78 -2.27 17.27
C GLU A 216 -20.66 -1.28 17.61
N ALA A 217 -20.69 -0.08 17.01
CA ALA A 217 -19.73 0.97 17.34
C ALA A 217 -19.74 1.34 18.83
N ARG A 218 -20.92 1.47 19.46
CA ARG A 218 -21.04 1.71 20.91
C ARG A 218 -20.48 0.55 21.73
N THR A 219 -20.72 -0.67 21.31
CA THR A 219 -20.19 -1.88 21.97
C THR A 219 -18.65 -1.88 21.95
N ILE A 220 -18.04 -1.51 20.83
CA ILE A 220 -16.58 -1.36 20.70
C ILE A 220 -16.08 -0.26 21.66
N VAL A 221 -16.70 0.92 21.65
CA VAL A 221 -16.36 2.03 22.55
C VAL A 221 -16.39 1.61 24.01
N ALA A 222 -17.45 0.90 24.44
CA ALA A 222 -17.60 0.42 25.80
C ALA A 222 -16.54 -0.65 26.16
N ARG A 223 -16.28 -1.60 25.26
CA ARG A 223 -15.29 -2.67 25.45
C ARG A 223 -13.90 -2.12 25.75
N TYR A 224 -13.47 -1.12 24.99
CA TYR A 224 -12.15 -0.50 25.12
C TYR A 224 -12.15 0.75 26.01
N ARG A 225 -13.28 1.08 26.65
CA ARG A 225 -13.43 2.26 27.53
C ARG A 225 -12.94 3.55 26.88
N MET A 226 -13.27 3.75 25.60
CA MET A 226 -12.82 4.91 24.83
C MET A 226 -13.58 6.17 25.25
N GLU A 227 -12.87 7.24 25.58
CA GLU A 227 -13.43 8.56 25.84
C GLU A 227 -13.50 9.37 24.55
N LEU A 228 -14.62 9.26 23.83
CA LEU A 228 -14.80 9.93 22.55
C LEU A 228 -15.14 11.41 22.73
N PRO A 229 -14.81 12.30 21.74
CA PRO A 229 -15.33 13.66 21.67
C PRO A 229 -16.85 13.71 21.76
N ALA A 230 -17.42 14.75 22.38
CA ALA A 230 -18.86 14.87 22.60
C ALA A 230 -19.70 14.78 21.30
N ALA A 231 -19.19 15.37 20.20
CA ALA A 231 -19.85 15.30 18.91
C ALA A 231 -19.88 13.85 18.36
N ALA A 232 -18.84 13.06 18.57
CA ALA A 232 -18.79 11.65 18.18
C ALA A 232 -19.79 10.82 19.00
N GLN A 233 -19.88 11.06 20.31
CA GLN A 233 -20.85 10.40 21.16
C GLN A 233 -22.29 10.73 20.71
N ALA A 234 -22.60 12.00 20.40
CA ALA A 234 -23.90 12.42 19.91
C ALA A 234 -24.28 11.72 18.60
N ILE A 235 -23.36 11.58 17.67
CA ILE A 235 -23.57 10.83 16.42
C ILE A 235 -23.91 9.37 16.71
N LEU A 236 -23.17 8.70 17.59
CA LEU A 236 -23.39 7.30 17.91
C LEU A 236 -24.70 7.07 18.68
N ALA A 237 -25.21 8.08 19.43
CA ALA A 237 -26.48 8.02 20.12
C ALA A 237 -27.69 8.14 19.19
N THR A 238 -27.52 8.73 17.99
CA THR A 238 -28.62 8.93 17.03
C THR A 238 -28.87 7.65 16.24
N PRO A 239 -30.10 7.17 16.03
CA PRO A 239 -30.40 6.05 15.14
C PRO A 239 -29.90 6.33 13.71
N MET A 240 -29.44 5.29 13.02
CA MET A 240 -29.04 5.38 11.62
C MET A 240 -29.51 4.14 10.85
N THR A 241 -30.06 4.38 9.67
CA THR A 241 -30.29 3.30 8.72
C THR A 241 -28.95 2.90 8.10
N PRO A 242 -28.57 1.61 8.10
CA PRO A 242 -27.38 1.15 7.42
C PRO A 242 -27.35 1.57 5.95
N ALA A 243 -26.15 1.81 5.41
CA ALA A 243 -26.00 2.10 4.00
C ALA A 243 -26.44 0.88 3.17
N VAL A 244 -27.26 1.13 2.15
CA VAL A 244 -27.71 0.10 1.22
C VAL A 244 -26.67 0.01 0.09
N PRO A 245 -26.32 -1.20 -0.40
CA PRO A 245 -25.46 -1.34 -1.57
C PRO A 245 -26.00 -0.54 -2.77
N HIS A 246 -25.13 0.16 -3.47
CA HIS A 246 -25.51 0.92 -4.66
C HIS A 246 -25.91 -0.06 -5.79
N PRO A 247 -27.13 0.02 -6.35
CA PRO A 247 -27.67 -1.03 -7.22
C PRO A 247 -26.96 -1.17 -8.58
N ARG A 248 -26.20 -0.14 -8.98
CA ARG A 248 -25.47 -0.10 -10.26
C ARG A 248 -23.97 0.14 -10.02
N ALA A 249 -23.45 -0.34 -8.89
CA ALA A 249 -22.03 -0.25 -8.55
C ALA A 249 -21.27 -1.49 -9.02
N GLU A 250 -20.10 -1.26 -9.58
CA GLU A 250 -19.08 -2.26 -9.85
C GLU A 250 -17.80 -1.90 -9.07
N VAL A 251 -17.16 -2.87 -8.43
CA VAL A 251 -15.91 -2.67 -7.68
C VAL A 251 -14.87 -3.63 -8.24
N LYS A 252 -13.71 -3.09 -8.62
CA LYS A 252 -12.58 -3.86 -9.17
C LYS A 252 -11.30 -3.53 -8.41
N ILE A 253 -10.64 -4.54 -7.89
CA ILE A 253 -9.24 -4.43 -7.46
C ILE A 253 -8.38 -4.61 -8.70
N ILE A 254 -7.69 -3.56 -9.11
CA ILE A 254 -6.94 -3.48 -10.36
C ILE A 254 -5.42 -3.66 -10.19
N ALA A 255 -4.94 -3.52 -8.95
CA ALA A 255 -3.60 -3.91 -8.51
C ALA A 255 -3.63 -4.23 -7.01
N ALA A 256 -2.82 -5.21 -6.60
CA ALA A 256 -2.75 -5.70 -5.22
C ALA A 256 -1.41 -6.40 -4.97
N PRO A 257 -0.97 -6.54 -3.71
CA PRO A 257 0.29 -7.20 -3.37
C PRO A 257 0.42 -8.61 -3.97
N MET A 258 -0.62 -9.45 -3.85
CA MET A 258 -0.60 -10.80 -4.43
C MET A 258 -0.51 -10.78 -5.97
N MET A 259 -1.11 -9.80 -6.65
CA MET A 259 -1.00 -9.66 -8.10
C MET A 259 0.44 -9.32 -8.50
N ALA A 260 1.10 -8.44 -7.76
CA ALA A 260 2.50 -8.08 -7.96
C ALA A 260 3.43 -9.29 -7.73
N LEU A 261 3.21 -10.07 -6.66
CA LEU A 261 4.00 -11.28 -6.40
C LEU A 261 3.80 -12.36 -7.47
N LYS A 262 2.60 -12.48 -8.04
CA LYS A 262 2.36 -13.38 -9.19
C LYS A 262 3.13 -12.93 -10.43
N ALA A 263 3.17 -11.62 -10.72
CA ALA A 263 3.96 -11.09 -11.83
C ALA A 263 5.47 -11.30 -11.60
N ALA A 264 5.95 -11.14 -10.37
CA ALA A 264 7.32 -11.49 -9.97
C ALA A 264 7.61 -12.99 -10.18
N ALA A 265 6.66 -13.85 -9.81
CA ALA A 265 6.79 -15.30 -10.00
C ALA A 265 6.82 -15.69 -11.50
N ASP A 266 6.02 -15.03 -12.33
CA ASP A 266 6.02 -15.26 -13.77
C ASP A 266 7.36 -14.82 -14.39
N GLU A 267 7.90 -13.67 -13.99
CA GLU A 267 9.23 -13.24 -14.41
C GLU A 267 10.32 -14.22 -13.97
N ALA A 268 10.27 -14.73 -12.74
CA ALA A 268 11.21 -15.72 -12.23
C ALA A 268 11.22 -17.01 -13.09
N ARG A 269 10.04 -17.47 -13.54
CA ARG A 269 9.94 -18.62 -14.44
C ARG A 269 10.63 -18.37 -15.78
N THR A 270 10.57 -17.16 -16.33
CA THR A 270 11.27 -16.81 -17.57
C THR A 270 12.80 -16.89 -17.42
N LEU A 271 13.29 -16.73 -16.19
CA LEU A 271 14.71 -16.84 -15.82
C LEU A 271 15.14 -18.28 -15.49
N GLY A 272 14.23 -19.26 -15.60
CA GLY A 272 14.51 -20.65 -15.26
C GLY A 272 14.50 -20.94 -13.76
N LEU A 273 13.94 -20.04 -12.95
CA LEU A 273 13.80 -20.20 -11.50
C LEU A 273 12.42 -20.79 -11.15
N THR A 274 12.37 -21.64 -10.15
CA THR A 274 11.11 -22.13 -9.59
C THR A 274 10.64 -21.17 -8.49
N PRO A 275 9.50 -20.45 -8.65
CA PRO A 275 9.04 -19.52 -7.65
C PRO A 275 8.18 -20.19 -6.57
N LEU A 276 8.32 -19.73 -5.33
CA LEU A 276 7.43 -20.00 -4.20
C LEU A 276 7.02 -18.67 -3.56
N ILE A 277 5.73 -18.36 -3.59
CA ILE A 277 5.16 -17.22 -2.87
C ILE A 277 4.88 -17.67 -1.44
N LEU A 278 5.55 -17.04 -0.47
CA LEU A 278 5.40 -17.31 0.97
C LEU A 278 4.16 -16.62 1.56
N GLY A 279 3.75 -15.50 0.97
CA GLY A 279 2.60 -14.70 1.39
C GLY A 279 2.77 -13.24 0.98
N ASP A 280 1.67 -12.53 0.93
CA ASP A 280 1.58 -11.11 0.54
C ASP A 280 1.25 -10.18 1.72
N ALA A 281 1.08 -10.75 2.91
CA ALA A 281 0.68 -10.05 4.13
C ALA A 281 1.61 -10.41 5.32
N LEU A 282 2.93 -10.50 5.07
CA LEU A 282 3.90 -10.76 6.14
C LEU A 282 4.18 -9.47 6.89
N GLU A 283 3.78 -9.43 8.16
CA GLU A 283 3.89 -8.30 9.08
C GLU A 283 4.81 -8.63 10.27
N GLY A 284 5.21 -7.63 11.02
CA GLY A 284 6.04 -7.73 12.22
C GLY A 284 7.35 -6.97 12.11
N GLU A 285 8.25 -7.16 13.09
CA GLU A 285 9.53 -6.45 13.15
C GLU A 285 10.45 -6.85 11.99
N ALA A 286 10.95 -5.84 11.27
CA ALA A 286 11.76 -5.99 10.07
C ALA A 286 13.02 -6.84 10.30
N ALA A 287 13.74 -6.61 11.40
CA ALA A 287 14.93 -7.37 11.73
C ALA A 287 14.64 -8.86 12.00
N GLN A 288 13.51 -9.17 12.63
CA GLN A 288 13.10 -10.55 12.86
C GLN A 288 12.63 -11.22 11.58
N MET A 289 11.89 -10.50 10.73
CA MET A 289 11.49 -10.95 9.40
C MET A 289 12.73 -11.34 8.57
N GLY A 290 13.75 -10.49 8.53
CA GLY A 290 15.01 -10.78 7.82
C GLY A 290 15.68 -12.06 8.34
N THR A 291 15.70 -12.26 9.65
CA THR A 291 16.26 -13.47 10.28
C THR A 291 15.49 -14.74 9.90
N VAL A 292 14.16 -14.68 9.90
CA VAL A 292 13.29 -15.81 9.48
C VAL A 292 13.51 -16.15 8.01
N LEU A 293 13.50 -15.15 7.13
CA LEU A 293 13.73 -15.34 5.69
C LEU A 293 15.12 -15.90 5.39
N ALA A 294 16.15 -15.49 6.16
CA ALA A 294 17.48 -16.10 6.10
C ALA A 294 17.45 -17.61 6.41
N GLY A 295 16.71 -18.00 7.43
CA GLY A 295 16.53 -19.42 7.80
C GLY A 295 15.89 -20.23 6.69
N ILE A 296 14.84 -19.71 6.05
CA ILE A 296 14.17 -20.35 4.90
C ILE A 296 15.12 -20.45 3.71
N GLY A 297 15.82 -19.34 3.37
CA GLY A 297 16.82 -19.34 2.27
C GLY A 297 17.95 -20.34 2.46
N ARG A 298 18.47 -20.45 3.69
CA ARG A 298 19.49 -21.47 4.05
C ARG A 298 18.95 -22.90 3.92
N SER A 299 17.73 -23.14 4.41
CA SER A 299 17.08 -24.45 4.28
C SER A 299 16.90 -24.85 2.82
N THR A 300 16.49 -23.90 1.98
CA THR A 300 16.39 -24.10 0.53
C THR A 300 17.75 -24.46 -0.07
N ALA A 301 18.82 -23.71 0.26
CA ALA A 301 20.16 -23.95 -0.28
C ALA A 301 20.79 -25.26 0.19
N LEU A 302 20.59 -25.65 1.46
CA LEU A 302 21.27 -26.80 2.05
C LEU A 302 20.47 -28.10 1.91
N TYR A 303 19.16 -28.03 1.93
CA TYR A 303 18.29 -29.21 2.05
C TYR A 303 17.27 -29.32 0.90
N GLY A 304 17.19 -28.31 0.02
CA GLY A 304 16.14 -28.26 -1.01
C GLY A 304 14.72 -28.12 -0.43
N GLN A 305 14.60 -27.53 0.77
CA GLN A 305 13.32 -27.36 1.46
C GLN A 305 13.09 -25.88 1.85
N PRO A 306 11.89 -25.34 1.60
CA PRO A 306 10.67 -25.97 1.09
C PRO A 306 10.67 -26.23 -0.42
N LEU A 307 11.71 -25.80 -1.15
CA LEU A 307 11.82 -25.86 -2.60
C LEU A 307 13.27 -26.15 -3.02
N ALA A 308 13.47 -27.00 -4.03
CA ALA A 308 14.79 -27.27 -4.57
C ALA A 308 15.32 -26.13 -5.45
N ALA A 309 16.62 -25.82 -5.35
CA ALA A 309 17.28 -24.85 -6.21
C ALA A 309 17.40 -25.39 -7.67
N PRO A 310 17.42 -24.52 -8.70
CA PRO A 310 17.36 -23.07 -8.61
C PRO A 310 15.94 -22.55 -8.31
N ALA A 311 15.83 -21.72 -7.31
CA ALA A 311 14.55 -21.30 -6.76
C ALA A 311 14.51 -19.80 -6.44
N VAL A 312 13.31 -19.25 -6.35
CA VAL A 312 13.08 -17.92 -5.77
C VAL A 312 11.94 -17.97 -4.77
N LEU A 313 12.19 -17.44 -3.58
CA LEU A 313 11.20 -17.23 -2.54
C LEU A 313 10.73 -15.78 -2.63
N LEU A 314 9.40 -15.59 -2.70
CA LEU A 314 8.76 -14.29 -2.87
C LEU A 314 7.87 -14.02 -1.67
N SER A 315 7.92 -12.81 -1.12
CA SER A 315 6.96 -12.37 -0.11
C SER A 315 6.69 -10.88 -0.21
N GLY A 316 5.50 -10.51 0.23
CA GLY A 316 5.05 -9.13 0.39
C GLY A 316 4.62 -8.86 1.84
N GLY A 317 3.90 -7.78 2.03
CA GLY A 317 3.41 -7.32 3.32
C GLY A 317 4.12 -6.06 3.79
N GLU A 318 3.90 -5.67 5.03
CA GLU A 318 4.41 -4.41 5.59
C GLU A 318 5.04 -4.67 6.95
N ALA A 319 6.38 -4.65 7.00
CA ALA A 319 7.12 -4.78 8.26
C ALA A 319 7.17 -3.44 9.01
N THR A 320 7.51 -3.49 10.28
CA THR A 320 7.71 -2.32 11.14
C THR A 320 9.13 -2.25 11.66
N VAL A 321 9.57 -1.05 12.03
CA VAL A 321 10.80 -0.82 12.78
C VAL A 321 10.45 -0.09 14.06
N THR A 322 10.61 -0.75 15.20
CA THR A 322 10.36 -0.13 16.50
C THR A 322 11.58 0.68 16.91
N ILE A 323 11.47 2.00 16.83
CA ILE A 323 12.54 2.94 17.18
C ILE A 323 12.47 3.24 18.68
N GLY A 324 13.59 3.04 19.36
CA GLY A 324 13.75 3.37 20.77
C GLY A 324 13.84 4.89 21.04
N PRO A 325 13.92 5.29 22.34
CA PRO A 325 13.97 6.70 22.74
C PRO A 325 15.21 7.44 22.24
N ASP A 326 16.28 6.72 21.90
CA ASP A 326 17.53 7.31 21.39
C ASP A 326 17.43 7.74 19.92
N GLY A 327 16.29 7.52 19.28
CA GLY A 327 16.06 7.83 17.87
C GLY A 327 16.58 6.77 16.91
N ALA A 328 16.56 7.07 15.62
CA ALA A 328 17.05 6.20 14.56
C ALA A 328 18.07 6.92 13.69
N GLY A 329 18.99 6.14 13.11
CA GLY A 329 19.75 6.53 11.93
C GLY A 329 18.87 6.59 10.67
N LYS A 330 19.49 6.40 9.52
CA LYS A 330 18.83 6.43 8.21
C LYS A 330 18.44 5.03 7.75
N GLY A 331 17.25 4.89 7.17
CA GLY A 331 16.79 3.64 6.59
C GLY A 331 15.30 3.44 6.72
N GLY A 332 14.86 2.26 6.33
CA GLY A 332 13.50 1.83 6.41
C GLY A 332 13.41 0.32 6.69
N ARG A 333 12.20 -0.20 6.65
CA ARG A 333 11.88 -1.59 7.02
C ARG A 333 12.52 -2.61 6.07
N ASN A 334 12.68 -2.29 4.80
CA ASN A 334 13.26 -3.21 3.82
C ASN A 334 14.78 -3.31 3.97
N THR A 335 15.46 -2.18 4.06
CA THR A 335 16.90 -2.14 4.31
C THR A 335 17.24 -2.75 5.66
N GLU A 336 16.45 -2.50 6.73
CA GLU A 336 16.68 -3.10 8.05
C GLU A 336 16.48 -4.63 8.04
N SER A 337 15.46 -5.11 7.35
CA SER A 337 15.23 -6.55 7.18
C SER A 337 16.43 -7.24 6.52
N LEU A 338 16.98 -6.66 5.46
CA LEU A 338 18.18 -7.19 4.79
C LEU A 338 19.45 -7.07 5.65
N LEU A 339 19.58 -5.98 6.41
CA LEU A 339 20.71 -5.81 7.31
C LEU A 339 20.72 -6.88 8.42
N ALA A 340 19.56 -7.32 8.89
CA ALA A 340 19.44 -8.45 9.80
C ALA A 340 19.61 -9.80 9.10
N MET A 341 19.15 -9.93 7.85
CA MET A 341 19.28 -11.14 7.05
C MET A 341 20.72 -11.49 6.72
N ALA A 342 21.57 -10.51 6.41
CA ALA A 342 22.95 -10.73 6.01
C ALA A 342 23.79 -11.47 7.09
N PRO A 343 23.84 -11.06 8.37
CA PRO A 343 24.49 -11.82 9.41
C PRO A 343 23.88 -13.20 9.68
N ALA A 344 22.56 -13.33 9.53
CA ALA A 344 21.86 -14.61 9.74
C ALA A 344 22.19 -15.64 8.63
N LEU A 345 22.42 -15.18 7.40
CA LEU A 345 22.93 -16.01 6.29
C LEU A 345 24.41 -16.36 6.46
N ALA A 346 25.19 -15.53 7.16
CA ALA A 346 26.61 -15.76 7.41
C ALA A 346 27.45 -16.04 6.16
N GLY A 347 27.12 -15.37 5.04
CA GLY A 347 27.80 -15.56 3.77
C GLY A 347 27.45 -16.89 3.07
N GLN A 348 26.27 -17.44 3.31
CA GLN A 348 25.78 -18.66 2.66
C GLN A 348 25.90 -18.50 1.14
N LYS A 349 26.70 -19.33 0.53
CA LYS A 349 26.87 -19.38 -0.94
C LYS A 349 25.55 -19.77 -1.60
N GLY A 350 25.30 -19.19 -2.77
CA GLY A 350 24.13 -19.48 -3.57
C GLY A 350 22.83 -18.85 -3.02
N VAL A 351 22.91 -17.88 -2.12
CA VAL A 351 21.74 -17.14 -1.61
C VAL A 351 21.94 -15.65 -1.78
N TRP A 352 21.06 -15.02 -2.53
CA TRP A 352 20.98 -13.57 -2.76
C TRP A 352 19.60 -13.08 -2.39
N ALA A 353 19.46 -11.85 -1.92
CA ALA A 353 18.15 -11.32 -1.64
C ALA A 353 18.04 -9.83 -1.97
N LEU A 354 16.83 -9.41 -2.34
CA LEU A 354 16.38 -8.05 -2.50
C LEU A 354 15.16 -7.84 -1.63
N ALA A 355 15.08 -6.70 -0.94
CA ALA A 355 13.86 -6.22 -0.32
C ALA A 355 13.71 -4.73 -0.64
N ALA A 356 12.53 -4.34 -1.11
CA ALA A 356 12.26 -2.96 -1.48
C ALA A 356 10.76 -2.64 -1.41
N ASP A 357 10.45 -1.37 -1.10
CA ASP A 357 9.10 -0.84 -1.19
C ASP A 357 8.70 -0.60 -2.65
N SER A 358 7.49 -1.00 -3.01
CA SER A 358 6.97 -0.83 -4.36
C SER A 358 6.72 0.63 -4.74
N ASP A 359 6.58 1.54 -3.76
CA ASP A 359 6.42 2.97 -4.02
C ASP A 359 7.75 3.71 -4.32
N GLY A 360 8.87 3.03 -4.10
CA GLY A 360 10.21 3.52 -4.41
C GLY A 360 10.93 4.22 -3.26
N ILE A 361 10.34 4.22 -2.05
CA ILE A 361 10.86 4.93 -0.88
C ILE A 361 10.79 4.01 0.35
N ASP A 362 11.94 3.57 0.84
CA ASP A 362 12.05 2.78 2.07
C ASP A 362 12.25 3.71 3.30
N GLY A 363 11.18 3.96 4.03
CA GLY A 363 11.18 4.89 5.16
C GLY A 363 11.17 6.36 4.70
N THR A 364 12.23 7.11 4.98
CA THR A 364 12.36 8.54 4.67
C THR A 364 13.41 8.86 3.61
N GLU A 365 14.17 7.86 3.19
CA GLU A 365 15.32 8.01 2.30
C GLU A 365 14.91 7.82 0.82
N ASP A 366 15.82 8.10 -0.10
CA ASP A 366 15.58 8.09 -1.56
C ASP A 366 15.74 6.71 -2.22
N ALA A 367 16.10 5.68 -1.45
CA ALA A 367 16.20 4.30 -1.92
C ALA A 367 14.89 3.53 -1.70
N ALA A 368 14.53 2.68 -2.64
CA ALA A 368 13.41 1.74 -2.48
C ALA A 368 13.76 0.60 -1.50
N GLY A 369 15.03 0.25 -1.37
CA GLY A 369 15.51 -0.85 -0.57
C GLY A 369 16.97 -1.17 -0.84
N ALA A 370 17.35 -2.45 -0.74
CA ALA A 370 18.72 -2.89 -0.97
C ALA A 370 18.81 -4.31 -1.54
N ILE A 371 20.04 -4.75 -1.82
CA ILE A 371 20.38 -6.13 -2.22
C ILE A 371 21.49 -6.65 -1.30
N ILE A 372 21.40 -7.90 -0.88
CA ILE A 372 22.48 -8.65 -0.25
C ILE A 372 22.94 -9.81 -1.12
N THR A 373 24.25 -10.11 -1.02
CA THR A 373 24.93 -11.16 -1.75
C THR A 373 25.77 -12.00 -0.77
N PRO A 374 26.25 -13.18 -1.14
CA PRO A 374 27.12 -13.99 -0.28
C PRO A 374 28.37 -13.25 0.21
N ASP A 375 28.86 -12.27 -0.55
CA ASP A 375 30.06 -11.50 -0.22
C ASP A 375 29.77 -10.22 0.60
N THR A 376 28.51 -9.87 0.86
CA THR A 376 28.11 -8.63 1.57
C THR A 376 28.88 -8.45 2.88
N LEU A 377 28.99 -9.50 3.72
CA LEU A 377 29.70 -9.40 4.99
C LEU A 377 31.24 -9.30 4.82
N ALA A 378 31.80 -9.90 3.77
CA ALA A 378 33.22 -9.77 3.46
C ALA A 378 33.53 -8.33 3.04
N ARG A 379 32.76 -7.76 2.10
CA ARG A 379 32.88 -6.36 1.67
C ARG A 379 32.68 -5.36 2.82
N ALA A 380 31.74 -5.66 3.73
CA ALA A 380 31.54 -4.84 4.94
C ALA A 380 32.76 -4.84 5.86
N ARG A 381 33.35 -6.04 6.07
CA ARG A 381 34.57 -6.17 6.89
C ARG A 381 35.75 -5.41 6.30
N ASP A 382 35.95 -5.50 4.98
CA ASP A 382 37.04 -4.81 4.28
C ASP A 382 36.90 -3.27 4.38
N ARG A 383 35.68 -2.79 4.58
CA ARG A 383 35.35 -1.36 4.82
C ARG A 383 35.20 -1.00 6.29
N GLN A 384 35.50 -1.91 7.22
CA GLN A 384 35.39 -1.73 8.67
C GLN A 384 33.97 -1.38 9.13
N LEU A 385 32.94 -1.89 8.42
CA LEU A 385 31.54 -1.71 8.78
C LEU A 385 31.06 -2.90 9.63
N ASP A 386 30.53 -2.62 10.84
CA ASP A 386 29.91 -3.63 11.70
C ASP A 386 28.38 -3.65 11.47
N PRO A 387 27.82 -4.66 10.78
CA PRO A 387 26.39 -4.71 10.49
C PRO A 387 25.52 -4.72 11.77
N ARG A 388 26.05 -5.24 12.88
CA ARG A 388 25.31 -5.26 14.15
C ARG A 388 25.26 -3.87 14.80
N ALA A 389 26.30 -3.06 14.63
CA ALA A 389 26.30 -1.69 15.11
C ALA A 389 25.27 -0.85 14.33
N PHE A 390 25.27 -0.96 13.01
CA PHE A 390 24.28 -0.30 12.15
C PHE A 390 22.84 -0.74 12.47
N LEU A 391 22.61 -2.05 12.69
CA LEU A 391 21.29 -2.57 13.04
C LEU A 391 20.80 -2.01 14.40
N ARG A 392 21.67 -1.94 15.41
CA ARG A 392 21.31 -1.33 16.72
C ARG A 392 20.99 0.16 16.62
N ALA A 393 21.62 0.85 15.67
CA ALA A 393 21.41 2.28 15.42
C ALA A 393 20.24 2.55 14.46
N HIS A 394 19.58 1.51 13.92
CA HIS A 394 18.58 1.64 12.85
C HIS A 394 19.11 2.45 11.65
N ASP A 395 20.40 2.26 11.27
CA ASP A 395 21.09 3.01 10.21
C ASP A 395 21.42 2.10 9.01
N SER A 396 20.42 1.37 8.56
CA SER A 396 20.55 0.39 7.47
C SER A 396 20.85 1.02 6.11
N TYR A 397 20.31 2.21 5.85
CA TYR A 397 20.61 2.95 4.63
C TYR A 397 22.10 3.26 4.49
N SER A 398 22.71 3.84 5.53
CA SER A 398 24.14 4.19 5.50
C SER A 398 25.04 2.97 5.29
N PHE A 399 24.66 1.81 5.87
CA PHE A 399 25.39 0.56 5.64
C PHE A 399 25.37 0.15 4.17
N PHE A 400 24.18 0.09 3.54
CA PHE A 400 24.06 -0.33 2.14
C PHE A 400 24.58 0.73 1.16
N ALA A 401 24.45 2.01 1.48
CA ALA A 401 25.04 3.10 0.70
C ALA A 401 26.58 2.97 0.63
N ALA A 402 27.23 2.69 1.79
CA ALA A 402 28.66 2.47 1.85
C ALA A 402 29.13 1.25 1.03
N LEU A 403 28.27 0.24 0.84
CA LEU A 403 28.56 -0.93 0.02
C LEU A 403 28.20 -0.75 -1.45
N GLY A 404 27.40 0.25 -1.81
CA GLY A 404 26.86 0.43 -3.17
C GLY A 404 25.73 -0.56 -3.49
N ASP A 405 24.98 -1.02 -2.49
CA ASP A 405 23.98 -2.07 -2.60
C ASP A 405 22.54 -1.55 -2.52
N LEU A 406 22.33 -0.23 -2.48
CA LEU A 406 21.00 0.36 -2.50
C LEU A 406 20.28 0.12 -3.83
N VAL A 407 18.98 -0.06 -3.75
CA VAL A 407 18.07 -0.13 -4.91
C VAL A 407 17.42 1.22 -5.12
N MET A 408 17.83 1.91 -6.16
CA MET A 408 17.31 3.21 -6.53
C MET A 408 16.29 3.06 -7.67
N THR A 409 15.06 3.54 -7.46
CA THR A 409 13.99 3.55 -8.47
C THR A 409 13.48 4.96 -8.75
N GLY A 410 13.61 5.86 -7.77
CA GLY A 410 12.77 7.04 -7.67
C GLY A 410 11.30 6.65 -7.36
N PRO A 411 10.42 7.64 -7.19
CA PRO A 411 9.00 7.37 -6.97
C PRO A 411 8.38 6.60 -8.14
N THR A 412 7.74 5.46 -7.85
CA THR A 412 7.16 4.58 -8.89
C THR A 412 5.73 4.95 -9.26
N GLY A 413 5.07 5.77 -8.42
CA GLY A 413 3.68 6.18 -8.62
C GLY A 413 2.64 5.13 -8.22
N THR A 414 3.08 3.93 -7.78
CA THR A 414 2.19 2.88 -7.24
C THR A 414 2.51 2.60 -5.77
N ASN A 415 1.66 1.82 -5.10
CA ASN A 415 1.97 1.24 -3.79
C ASN A 415 1.18 -0.08 -3.63
N VAL A 416 1.90 -1.18 -3.60
CA VAL A 416 1.41 -2.53 -3.31
C VAL A 416 2.29 -3.19 -2.22
N ASN A 417 2.73 -2.39 -1.26
CA ASN A 417 3.59 -2.76 -0.12
C ASN A 417 5.00 -3.22 -0.52
N ASP A 418 5.70 -3.83 0.44
CA ASP A 418 7.05 -4.37 0.27
C ASP A 418 7.06 -5.57 -0.66
N ILE A 419 8.13 -5.70 -1.41
CA ILE A 419 8.44 -6.86 -2.24
C ILE A 419 9.79 -7.41 -1.81
N ARG A 420 9.81 -8.65 -1.35
CA ARG A 420 11.01 -9.36 -0.89
C ARG A 420 11.26 -10.55 -1.79
N VAL A 421 12.46 -10.65 -2.34
CA VAL A 421 12.87 -11.68 -3.29
C VAL A 421 14.13 -12.34 -2.75
N THR A 422 14.10 -13.64 -2.49
CA THR A 422 15.30 -14.43 -2.13
C THR A 422 15.56 -15.45 -3.21
N LEU A 423 16.66 -15.28 -3.96
CA LEU A 423 17.11 -16.20 -4.98
C LEU A 423 18.05 -17.21 -4.36
N VAL A 424 17.85 -18.49 -4.69
CA VAL A 424 18.70 -19.62 -4.31
C VAL A 424 19.09 -20.38 -5.57
N GLY A 425 20.43 -20.44 -5.86
CA GLY A 425 20.98 -20.98 -7.08
C GLY A 425 22.07 -22.03 -6.87
#